data_00cd44bc709db226002880a0a8ca1aeb
#
_entry.id   00cd44bc709db226002880a0a8ca1aeb
#
_cell.length_a   1.000
_cell.length_b   1.000
_cell.length_c   1.000
_cell.angle_alpha   90.00
_cell.angle_beta   90.00
_cell.angle_gamma   90.00
#
_symmetry.space_group_name_H-M   'P 1'
#
loop_
_entity.id
_entity.type
_entity.pdbx_description
1 polymer ?
#
loop_
_entity_poly.entity_id
_entity_poly.type
_entity_poly.pdbx_seq_one_letter_code
_entity_poly.pdbx_strand_id
1 'polypeptide(L)'
;MQIVWFKRDLRIEDNAPLAAAAAAGPVIPLFILEPELWQQPDMSGRHYDFLGECLAGLDRDLTALGQPLVLRVGDAVDVLSELCAEHKVATIRVHQETWNGWTYERDRRVNAWARNAGVRIIEDMQFGVHRRLATRRGWAGRWDRMMAEPTIAAPSSLPPVDVAGDPWPDPQALGLGDDRCAHRQHGGRQAGLERLSSFLETRGESYRFSMSSPVTASSRCSRISPYLAFGCLSMREVWQACRTNIETLADRPPETRRAWRQSLKSFD
;
A
#
# COMPACT_ATOMS: atom_id res chain seq x y z
N MET A 1 -16.97 2.30 17.19
CA MET A 1 -15.65 2.81 16.74
C MET A 1 -14.77 1.64 16.32
N GLN A 2 -13.98 1.78 15.29
CA GLN A 2 -13.04 0.75 14.81
C GLN A 2 -11.67 1.38 14.53
N ILE A 3 -10.60 0.60 14.66
CA ILE A 3 -9.28 0.97 14.17
C ILE A 3 -9.12 0.41 12.74
N VAL A 4 -8.63 1.23 11.81
CA VAL A 4 -8.05 0.77 10.54
C VAL A 4 -6.54 0.90 10.66
N TRP A 5 -5.86 -0.24 10.78
CA TRP A 5 -4.42 -0.26 10.95
C TRP A 5 -3.74 -0.36 9.58
N PHE A 6 -3.29 0.79 9.09
CA PHE A 6 -2.51 0.89 7.86
C PHE A 6 -1.10 0.33 8.07
N LYS A 7 -0.63 -0.43 7.09
CA LYS A 7 0.73 -0.99 7.05
C LYS A 7 1.39 -0.71 5.70
N ARG A 8 1.05 -1.49 4.69
CA ARG A 8 1.54 -1.37 3.31
C ARG A 8 0.38 -1.21 2.33
N ASP A 9 -0.54 -0.33 2.66
CA ASP A 9 -1.80 -0.06 1.97
C ASP A 9 -2.15 1.44 2.08
N LEU A 10 -1.12 2.30 1.88
CA LEU A 10 -1.14 3.73 2.18
C LEU A 10 -1.95 4.52 1.13
N ARG A 11 -3.26 4.26 1.09
CA ARG A 11 -4.24 4.90 0.20
C ARG A 11 -5.64 4.83 0.79
N ILE A 12 -6.52 5.72 0.35
CA ILE A 12 -7.95 5.71 0.73
C ILE A 12 -8.83 4.98 -0.30
N GLU A 13 -8.45 4.99 -1.59
CA GLU A 13 -9.13 4.24 -2.65
C GLU A 13 -8.70 2.78 -2.68
N ASP A 14 -9.59 1.93 -3.15
CA ASP A 14 -9.41 0.47 -3.21
C ASP A 14 -8.87 -0.11 -1.89
N ASN A 15 -9.40 0.41 -0.78
CA ASN A 15 -9.04 0.02 0.58
C ASN A 15 -10.25 -0.59 1.30
N ALA A 16 -10.37 -1.91 1.25
CA ALA A 16 -11.50 -2.65 1.83
C ALA A 16 -11.62 -2.44 3.36
N PRO A 17 -10.54 -2.50 4.18
CA PRO A 17 -10.60 -2.21 5.60
C PRO A 17 -11.18 -0.82 5.90
N LEU A 18 -10.74 0.22 5.18
CA LEU A 18 -11.18 1.59 5.41
C LEU A 18 -12.66 1.77 5.04
N ALA A 19 -13.05 1.29 3.85
CA ALA A 19 -14.43 1.39 3.38
C ALA A 19 -15.41 0.67 4.33
N ALA A 20 -15.06 -0.54 4.75
CA ALA A 20 -15.90 -1.33 5.66
C ALA A 20 -15.94 -0.75 7.08
N ALA A 21 -14.84 -0.14 7.57
CA ALA A 21 -14.83 0.53 8.87
C ALA A 21 -15.71 1.80 8.83
N ALA A 22 -15.55 2.64 7.80
CA ALA A 22 -16.32 3.88 7.63
C ALA A 22 -17.84 3.61 7.54
N ALA A 23 -18.24 2.55 6.85
CA ALA A 23 -19.64 2.13 6.79
C ALA A 23 -20.20 1.67 8.15
N ALA A 24 -19.34 1.25 9.08
CA ALA A 24 -19.73 0.76 10.39
C ALA A 24 -19.69 1.82 11.51
N GLY A 25 -19.17 3.02 11.24
CA GLY A 25 -19.14 4.14 12.21
C GLY A 25 -17.78 4.83 12.28
N PRO A 26 -17.49 5.55 13.40
CA PRO A 26 -16.25 6.29 13.57
C PRO A 26 -15.00 5.41 13.46
N VAL A 27 -13.94 5.95 12.83
CA VAL A 27 -12.70 5.23 12.50
C VAL A 27 -11.51 5.96 13.09
N ILE A 28 -10.59 5.22 13.71
CA ILE A 28 -9.23 5.67 14.01
C ILE A 28 -8.32 5.12 12.89
N PRO A 29 -7.91 5.95 11.91
CA PRO A 29 -6.95 5.54 10.91
C PRO A 29 -5.55 5.58 11.52
N LEU A 30 -4.97 4.42 11.78
CA LEU A 30 -3.75 4.24 12.56
C LEU A 30 -2.59 3.76 11.69
N PHE A 31 -1.44 4.40 11.82
CA PHE A 31 -0.17 3.86 11.38
C PHE A 31 0.77 3.71 12.59
N ILE A 32 1.37 2.54 12.75
CA ILE A 32 2.33 2.28 13.82
C ILE A 32 3.73 2.22 13.21
N LEU A 33 4.59 3.15 13.62
CA LEU A 33 6.01 3.10 13.33
C LEU A 33 6.69 2.22 14.38
N GLU A 34 7.13 1.04 13.96
CA GLU A 34 7.76 0.06 14.83
C GLU A 34 9.29 0.15 14.74
N PRO A 35 10.00 0.69 15.76
CA PRO A 35 11.46 0.93 15.69
C PRO A 35 12.27 -0.33 15.36
N GLU A 36 11.88 -1.50 15.89
CA GLU A 36 12.56 -2.77 15.62
C GLU A 36 12.48 -3.20 14.15
N LEU A 37 11.38 -2.86 13.45
CA LEU A 37 11.25 -3.11 12.01
C LEU A 37 12.31 -2.32 11.24
N TRP A 38 12.56 -1.08 11.64
CA TRP A 38 13.53 -0.20 10.96
C TRP A 38 14.98 -0.57 11.21
N GLN A 39 15.26 -1.46 12.18
CA GLN A 39 16.57 -2.04 12.44
C GLN A 39 16.82 -3.34 11.62
N GLN A 40 15.83 -3.81 10.86
CA GLN A 40 16.01 -4.99 10.02
C GLN A 40 16.94 -4.71 8.83
N PRO A 41 17.71 -5.71 8.36
CA PRO A 41 18.76 -5.49 7.33
C PRO A 41 18.21 -5.09 5.95
N ASP A 42 16.92 -5.27 5.70
CA ASP A 42 16.23 -4.87 4.46
C ASP A 42 15.64 -3.44 4.53
N MET A 43 15.87 -2.73 5.65
CA MET A 43 15.45 -1.34 5.83
C MET A 43 16.59 -0.34 5.56
N SER A 44 16.24 0.87 5.19
CA SER A 44 17.21 1.93 4.88
C SER A 44 16.60 3.33 5.04
N GLY A 45 17.44 4.36 5.20
CA GLY A 45 17.00 5.76 5.32
C GLY A 45 16.17 6.23 4.13
N ARG A 46 16.52 5.82 2.89
CA ARG A 46 15.70 6.18 1.70
C ARG A 46 14.34 5.53 1.68
N HIS A 47 14.16 4.34 2.29
CA HIS A 47 12.84 3.73 2.46
C HIS A 47 12.03 4.49 3.50
N TYR A 48 12.71 4.99 4.55
CA TYR A 48 12.10 5.82 5.59
C TYR A 48 11.58 7.15 5.04
N ASP A 49 12.41 7.86 4.26
CA ASP A 49 12.00 9.08 3.57
C ASP A 49 10.81 8.85 2.64
N PHE A 50 10.84 7.76 1.86
CA PHE A 50 9.75 7.40 0.97
C PHE A 50 8.46 7.13 1.76
N LEU A 51 8.54 6.41 2.87
CA LEU A 51 7.40 6.16 3.76
C LEU A 51 6.85 7.47 4.33
N GLY A 52 7.70 8.37 4.82
CA GLY A 52 7.28 9.67 5.35
C GLY A 52 6.46 10.48 4.32
N GLU A 53 6.92 10.50 3.07
CA GLU A 53 6.18 11.15 1.97
C GLU A 53 4.83 10.44 1.67
N CYS A 54 4.79 9.11 1.76
CA CYS A 54 3.55 8.34 1.60
C CYS A 54 2.54 8.65 2.70
N LEU A 55 2.99 8.68 3.96
CA LEU A 55 2.13 8.98 5.12
C LEU A 55 1.63 10.42 5.09
N ALA A 56 2.47 11.38 4.70
CA ALA A 56 2.05 12.77 4.52
C ALA A 56 0.97 12.92 3.42
N GLY A 57 1.04 12.10 2.37
CA GLY A 57 -0.01 11.99 1.34
C GLY A 57 -1.30 11.42 1.90
N LEU A 58 -1.22 10.28 2.58
CA LEU A 58 -2.37 9.61 3.18
C LEU A 58 -3.05 10.48 4.25
N ASP A 59 -2.27 11.18 5.08
CA ASP A 59 -2.80 12.09 6.11
C ASP A 59 -3.61 13.25 5.49
N ARG A 60 -3.12 13.85 4.40
CA ARG A 60 -3.89 14.88 3.66
C ARG A 60 -5.21 14.32 3.15
N ASP A 61 -5.19 13.12 2.56
CA ASP A 61 -6.39 12.49 1.99
C ASP A 61 -7.40 12.14 3.10
N LEU A 62 -6.94 11.60 4.22
CA LEU A 62 -7.77 11.28 5.40
C LEU A 62 -8.31 12.55 6.09
N THR A 63 -7.48 13.59 6.21
CA THR A 63 -7.91 14.90 6.75
C THR A 63 -9.01 15.52 5.91
N ALA A 64 -8.92 15.41 4.57
CA ALA A 64 -9.98 15.87 3.67
C ALA A 64 -11.30 15.10 3.86
N LEU A 65 -11.26 13.87 4.34
CA LEU A 65 -12.44 13.09 4.72
C LEU A 65 -13.00 13.44 6.11
N GLY A 66 -12.25 14.22 6.92
CA GLY A 66 -12.67 14.68 8.25
C GLY A 66 -11.94 14.02 9.43
N GLN A 67 -11.07 13.03 9.20
CA GLN A 67 -10.31 12.35 10.26
C GLN A 67 -8.86 12.17 9.84
N PRO A 68 -7.88 12.90 10.43
CA PRO A 68 -6.48 12.76 10.11
C PRO A 68 -5.91 11.39 10.51
N LEU A 69 -4.76 11.04 9.93
CA LEU A 69 -4.01 9.84 10.29
C LEU A 69 -3.45 9.97 11.71
N VAL A 70 -3.64 8.95 12.51
CA VAL A 70 -3.01 8.82 13.82
C VAL A 70 -1.70 8.06 13.67
N LEU A 71 -0.57 8.71 13.86
CA LEU A 71 0.73 8.08 13.95
C LEU A 71 1.02 7.68 15.40
N ARG A 72 1.47 6.45 15.62
CA ARG A 72 2.00 6.00 16.91
C ARG A 72 3.38 5.36 16.71
N VAL A 73 4.25 5.50 17.69
CA VAL A 73 5.60 4.92 17.67
C VAL A 73 5.73 3.90 18.80
N GLY A 74 6.05 2.65 18.46
CA GLY A 74 6.20 1.59 19.47
C GLY A 74 5.96 0.18 18.95
N ASP A 75 5.87 -0.78 19.88
CA ASP A 75 5.47 -2.15 19.55
C ASP A 75 3.97 -2.19 19.20
N ALA A 76 3.63 -2.95 18.17
CA ALA A 76 2.25 -3.00 17.69
C ALA A 76 1.27 -3.55 18.71
N VAL A 77 1.66 -4.52 19.56
CA VAL A 77 0.77 -5.07 20.60
C VAL A 77 0.50 -4.03 21.67
N ASP A 78 1.53 -3.31 22.11
CA ASP A 78 1.40 -2.29 23.16
C ASP A 78 0.51 -1.14 22.70
N VAL A 79 0.81 -0.59 21.50
CA VAL A 79 0.03 0.52 20.93
C VAL A 79 -1.44 0.14 20.70
N LEU A 80 -1.70 -1.04 20.13
CA LEU A 80 -3.06 -1.50 19.88
C LEU A 80 -3.80 -1.79 21.18
N SER A 81 -3.10 -2.31 22.21
CA SER A 81 -3.68 -2.58 23.54
C SER A 81 -4.12 -1.28 24.21
N GLU A 82 -3.25 -0.27 24.21
CA GLU A 82 -3.53 1.05 24.76
C GLU A 82 -4.74 1.71 24.08
N LEU A 83 -4.71 1.83 22.75
CA LEU A 83 -5.79 2.47 22.00
C LEU A 83 -7.12 1.71 22.11
N CYS A 84 -7.10 0.39 22.12
CA CYS A 84 -8.32 -0.41 22.29
C CYS A 84 -8.93 -0.21 23.68
N ALA A 85 -8.12 -0.12 24.72
CA ALA A 85 -8.60 0.11 26.08
C ALA A 85 -9.15 1.53 26.26
N GLU A 86 -8.40 2.55 25.82
CA GLU A 86 -8.73 3.96 25.94
C GLU A 86 -10.03 4.31 25.19
N HIS A 87 -10.12 3.88 23.93
CA HIS A 87 -11.23 4.22 23.04
C HIS A 87 -12.32 3.14 22.95
N LYS A 88 -12.25 2.07 23.77
CA LYS A 88 -13.20 0.94 23.78
C LYS A 88 -13.40 0.33 22.38
N VAL A 89 -12.31 0.13 21.67
CA VAL A 89 -12.33 -0.46 20.33
C VAL A 89 -12.40 -1.98 20.43
N ALA A 90 -13.44 -2.57 19.84
CA ALA A 90 -13.64 -4.02 19.79
C ALA A 90 -13.27 -4.66 18.46
N THR A 91 -12.96 -3.85 17.44
CA THR A 91 -12.65 -4.35 16.09
C THR A 91 -11.51 -3.55 15.45
N ILE A 92 -10.52 -4.28 14.98
CA ILE A 92 -9.41 -3.76 14.16
C ILE A 92 -9.56 -4.34 12.76
N ARG A 93 -9.56 -3.48 11.73
CA ARG A 93 -9.53 -3.89 10.34
C ARG A 93 -8.17 -3.63 9.74
N VAL A 94 -7.70 -4.54 8.90
CA VAL A 94 -6.35 -4.50 8.37
C VAL A 94 -6.26 -5.30 7.07
N HIS A 95 -5.40 -4.89 6.14
CA HIS A 95 -5.01 -5.77 5.05
C HIS A 95 -4.02 -6.83 5.53
N GLN A 96 -4.10 -8.01 4.92
CA GLN A 96 -3.14 -9.08 5.16
C GLN A 96 -1.73 -8.63 4.83
N GLU A 97 -0.81 -8.85 5.78
CA GLU A 97 0.62 -8.64 5.55
C GLU A 97 1.24 -9.84 4.81
N THR A 98 2.05 -9.57 3.81
CA THR A 98 2.70 -10.59 2.98
C THR A 98 4.19 -10.28 2.74
N TRP A 99 4.82 -9.51 3.62
CA TRP A 99 6.18 -9.03 3.42
C TRP A 99 7.24 -10.00 3.95
N ASN A 100 7.90 -9.70 5.09
CA ASN A 100 9.04 -10.47 5.60
C ASN A 100 8.70 -11.27 6.86
N GLY A 101 9.67 -12.04 7.34
CA GLY A 101 9.49 -12.90 8.53
C GLY A 101 9.21 -12.10 9.80
N TRP A 102 9.81 -10.91 9.97
CA TRP A 102 9.58 -10.05 11.12
C TRP A 102 8.11 -9.59 11.21
N THR A 103 7.55 -9.08 10.10
CA THR A 103 6.15 -8.65 10.07
C THR A 103 5.17 -9.81 10.25
N TYR A 104 5.52 -11.00 9.78
CA TYR A 104 4.73 -12.20 10.02
C TYR A 104 4.67 -12.56 11.51
N GLU A 105 5.80 -12.54 12.23
CA GLU A 105 5.83 -12.82 13.66
C GLU A 105 5.14 -11.71 14.49
N ARG A 106 5.28 -10.46 14.09
CA ARG A 106 4.52 -9.34 14.65
C ARG A 106 3.01 -9.59 14.55
N ASP A 107 2.49 -9.93 13.35
CA ASP A 107 1.07 -10.20 13.13
C ASP A 107 0.59 -11.42 13.97
N ARG A 108 1.46 -12.43 14.18
CA ARG A 108 1.15 -13.56 15.09
C ARG A 108 0.99 -13.10 16.53
N ARG A 109 1.88 -12.23 17.03
CA ARG A 109 1.80 -11.66 18.40
C ARG A 109 0.52 -10.84 18.55
N VAL A 110 0.22 -9.96 17.61
CA VAL A 110 -0.99 -9.15 17.60
C VAL A 110 -2.26 -10.02 17.59
N ASN A 111 -2.32 -11.04 16.75
CA ASN A 111 -3.45 -11.97 16.72
C ASN A 111 -3.61 -12.79 18.02
N ALA A 112 -2.51 -13.15 18.70
CA ALA A 112 -2.56 -13.84 19.98
C ALA A 112 -3.09 -12.91 21.08
N TRP A 113 -2.58 -11.68 21.15
CA TRP A 113 -3.06 -10.65 22.06
C TRP A 113 -4.55 -10.37 21.86
N ALA A 114 -4.96 -10.13 20.61
CA ALA A 114 -6.36 -9.77 20.30
C ALA A 114 -7.35 -10.85 20.77
N ARG A 115 -7.02 -12.14 20.57
CA ARG A 115 -7.85 -13.24 21.08
C ARG A 115 -8.00 -13.20 22.59
N ASN A 116 -6.92 -12.90 23.33
CA ASN A 116 -6.92 -12.85 24.79
C ASN A 116 -7.67 -11.60 25.30
N ALA A 117 -7.58 -10.49 24.57
CA ALA A 117 -8.24 -9.23 24.90
C ALA A 117 -9.72 -9.15 24.44
N GLY A 118 -10.21 -10.16 23.70
CA GLY A 118 -11.57 -10.13 23.14
C GLY A 118 -11.73 -9.12 21.98
N VAL A 119 -10.63 -8.68 21.37
CA VAL A 119 -10.62 -7.77 20.21
C VAL A 119 -10.67 -8.59 18.93
N ARG A 120 -11.58 -8.22 18.02
CA ARG A 120 -11.72 -8.90 16.72
C ARG A 120 -10.81 -8.26 15.68
N ILE A 121 -9.90 -9.03 15.08
CA ILE A 121 -9.13 -8.62 13.92
C ILE A 121 -9.81 -9.16 12.66
N ILE A 122 -10.07 -8.27 11.69
CA ILE A 122 -10.60 -8.60 10.36
C ILE A 122 -9.52 -8.29 9.35
N GLU A 123 -9.05 -9.33 8.65
CA GLU A 123 -8.01 -9.21 7.63
C GLU A 123 -8.61 -9.33 6.22
N ASP A 124 -8.44 -8.31 5.40
CA ASP A 124 -8.81 -8.31 4.00
C ASP A 124 -7.60 -8.61 3.11
N MET A 125 -7.81 -9.27 1.97
CA MET A 125 -6.77 -9.54 0.99
C MET A 125 -6.55 -8.32 0.10
N GLN A 126 -5.27 -7.98 -0.22
CA GLN A 126 -5.03 -6.81 -1.07
C GLN A 126 -4.35 -7.13 -2.42
N PHE A 127 -3.44 -8.11 -2.49
CA PHE A 127 -2.63 -8.35 -3.70
C PHE A 127 -3.00 -9.65 -4.45
N GLY A 128 -4.08 -10.31 -4.08
CA GLY A 128 -4.41 -11.63 -4.63
C GLY A 128 -3.47 -12.75 -4.15
N VAL A 129 -2.68 -12.49 -3.12
CA VAL A 129 -1.82 -13.49 -2.48
C VAL A 129 -2.65 -14.29 -1.51
N HIS A 130 -2.80 -15.57 -1.78
CA HIS A 130 -3.47 -16.50 -0.87
C HIS A 130 -2.45 -17.10 0.09
N ARG A 131 -2.54 -16.78 1.37
CA ARG A 131 -1.72 -17.40 2.40
C ARG A 131 -2.02 -18.90 2.51
N ARG A 132 -0.99 -19.74 2.76
CA ARG A 132 -1.11 -21.20 3.00
C ARG A 132 -1.78 -21.98 1.86
N LEU A 133 -1.48 -21.62 0.61
CA LEU A 133 -1.91 -22.42 -0.53
C LEU A 133 -1.30 -23.82 -0.49
N ALA A 134 -2.12 -24.86 -0.43
CA ALA A 134 -1.68 -26.25 -0.57
C ALA A 134 -1.18 -26.56 -1.99
N THR A 135 -1.68 -25.87 -3.00
CA THR A 135 -1.31 -26.05 -4.40
C THR A 135 -1.48 -24.76 -5.19
N ARG A 136 -0.63 -24.53 -6.19
CA ARG A 136 -0.76 -23.41 -7.14
C ARG A 136 -1.85 -23.59 -8.18
N ARG A 137 -2.47 -24.78 -8.27
CA ARG A 137 -3.50 -25.06 -9.27
C ARG A 137 -4.68 -24.08 -9.13
N GLY A 138 -5.02 -23.40 -10.24
CA GLY A 138 -6.12 -22.43 -10.30
C GLY A 138 -5.82 -21.08 -9.63
N TRP A 139 -4.55 -20.83 -9.21
CA TRP A 139 -4.19 -19.55 -8.59
C TRP A 139 -4.39 -18.39 -9.57
N ALA A 140 -3.91 -18.49 -10.81
CA ALA A 140 -4.04 -17.44 -11.80
C ALA A 140 -5.51 -17.02 -12.01
N GLY A 141 -6.42 -17.99 -12.23
CA GLY A 141 -7.84 -17.65 -12.42
C GLY A 141 -8.52 -17.06 -11.17
N ARG A 142 -8.02 -17.30 -9.95
CA ARG A 142 -8.49 -16.61 -8.75
C ARG A 142 -7.96 -15.17 -8.72
N TRP A 143 -6.69 -15.01 -9.07
CA TRP A 143 -6.05 -13.70 -9.15
C TRP A 143 -6.73 -12.82 -10.22
N ASP A 144 -6.94 -13.34 -11.43
CA ASP A 144 -7.63 -12.64 -12.53
C ASP A 144 -9.03 -12.19 -12.11
N ARG A 145 -9.81 -13.05 -11.44
CA ARG A 145 -11.13 -12.65 -10.94
C ARG A 145 -11.05 -11.52 -9.92
N MET A 146 -10.12 -11.59 -8.97
CA MET A 146 -9.94 -10.54 -7.97
C MET A 146 -9.54 -9.21 -8.61
N MET A 147 -8.64 -9.24 -9.61
CA MET A 147 -8.21 -8.02 -10.31
C MET A 147 -9.32 -7.43 -11.21
N ALA A 148 -10.24 -8.26 -11.70
CA ALA A 148 -11.38 -7.82 -12.51
C ALA A 148 -12.55 -7.26 -11.70
N GLU A 149 -12.57 -7.44 -10.38
CA GLU A 149 -13.59 -6.82 -9.52
C GLU A 149 -13.46 -5.28 -9.56
N PRO A 150 -14.56 -4.52 -9.45
CA PRO A 150 -14.49 -3.07 -9.35
C PRO A 150 -13.59 -2.61 -8.21
N THR A 151 -12.84 -1.52 -8.41
CA THR A 151 -12.12 -0.85 -7.33
C THR A 151 -13.11 -0.30 -6.30
N ILE A 152 -12.71 -0.33 -5.04
CA ILE A 152 -13.53 0.17 -3.93
C ILE A 152 -13.34 1.69 -3.85
N ALA A 153 -14.44 2.43 -3.93
CA ALA A 153 -14.41 3.89 -3.78
C ALA A 153 -13.98 4.27 -2.34
N ALA A 154 -13.25 5.38 -2.22
CA ALA A 154 -12.97 5.98 -0.91
C ALA A 154 -14.27 6.33 -0.17
N PRO A 155 -14.30 6.29 1.16
CA PRO A 155 -15.41 6.83 1.93
C PRO A 155 -15.66 8.31 1.59
N SER A 156 -16.90 8.76 1.65
CA SER A 156 -17.24 10.17 1.42
C SER A 156 -16.86 11.08 2.58
N SER A 157 -16.82 10.53 3.81
CA SER A 157 -16.41 11.24 5.02
C SER A 157 -16.06 10.25 6.14
N LEU A 158 -15.30 10.74 7.11
CA LEU A 158 -14.99 10.04 8.35
C LEU A 158 -15.34 10.97 9.52
N PRO A 159 -16.26 10.58 10.42
CA PRO A 159 -16.55 11.36 11.62
C PRO A 159 -15.28 11.55 12.46
N PRO A 160 -14.99 12.79 12.93
CA PRO A 160 -13.79 13.07 13.69
C PRO A 160 -13.78 12.31 15.03
N VAL A 161 -12.60 11.82 15.39
CA VAL A 161 -12.32 11.16 16.67
C VAL A 161 -11.11 11.87 17.29
N ASP A 162 -11.23 12.25 18.56
CA ASP A 162 -10.12 12.89 19.28
C ASP A 162 -9.14 11.82 19.76
N VAL A 163 -8.03 11.67 19.04
CA VAL A 163 -6.94 10.74 19.34
C VAL A 163 -5.61 11.43 19.07
N ALA A 164 -4.78 11.51 20.10
CA ALA A 164 -3.45 12.09 19.96
C ALA A 164 -2.53 11.18 19.10
N GLY A 165 -1.74 11.78 18.21
CA GLY A 165 -0.68 11.12 17.46
C GLY A 165 0.70 11.51 17.98
N ASP A 166 1.69 10.67 17.71
CA ASP A 166 3.09 10.95 17.96
C ASP A 166 3.70 11.76 16.80
N PRO A 167 4.73 12.56 17.03
CA PRO A 167 5.46 13.20 15.96
C PRO A 167 6.24 12.17 15.12
N TRP A 168 6.51 12.50 13.85
CA TRP A 168 7.39 11.68 13.00
C TRP A 168 8.81 11.69 13.56
N PRO A 169 9.41 10.53 13.91
CA PRO A 169 10.72 10.48 14.53
C PRO A 169 11.85 10.88 13.57
N ASP A 170 12.94 11.41 14.13
CA ASP A 170 14.19 11.57 13.39
C ASP A 170 14.75 10.18 12.98
N PRO A 171 15.17 9.98 11.73
CA PRO A 171 15.73 8.71 11.27
C PRO A 171 16.96 8.27 12.09
N GLN A 172 17.74 9.20 12.63
CA GLN A 172 18.88 8.89 13.49
C GLN A 172 18.44 8.23 14.83
N ALA A 173 17.28 8.61 15.36
CA ALA A 173 16.72 7.98 16.56
C ALA A 173 16.35 6.49 16.34
N LEU A 174 16.18 6.10 15.09
CA LEU A 174 15.91 4.70 14.67
C LEU A 174 17.20 3.95 14.27
N GLY A 175 18.38 4.58 14.40
CA GLY A 175 19.64 3.98 13.98
C GLY A 175 19.85 3.93 12.47
N LEU A 176 19.05 4.66 11.68
CA LEU A 176 19.17 4.70 10.23
C LEU A 176 20.32 5.60 9.82
N GLY A 177 21.26 5.05 9.03
CA GLY A 177 22.37 5.80 8.46
C GLY A 177 21.96 6.75 7.34
N ASP A 178 22.86 7.66 6.98
CA ASP A 178 22.70 8.53 5.81
C ASP A 178 22.98 7.74 4.52
N ASP A 179 21.92 7.26 3.88
CA ASP A 179 21.96 6.59 2.59
C ASP A 179 21.24 7.38 1.50
N ARG A 180 21.30 8.71 1.59
CA ARG A 180 20.62 9.63 0.66
C ARG A 180 20.95 9.30 -0.79
N CYS A 181 19.88 9.32 -1.60
CA CYS A 181 19.97 9.15 -3.04
C CYS A 181 19.28 10.35 -3.71
N ALA A 182 20.06 11.22 -4.33
CA ALA A 182 19.55 12.46 -4.94
C ALA A 182 18.49 12.24 -6.02
N HIS A 183 18.47 11.06 -6.65
CA HIS A 183 17.54 10.71 -7.73
C HIS A 183 16.55 9.60 -7.34
N ARG A 184 16.31 9.40 -6.04
CA ARG A 184 15.26 8.48 -5.60
C ARG A 184 13.88 8.93 -6.07
N GLN A 185 12.97 7.99 -6.20
CA GLN A 185 11.57 8.32 -6.42
C GLN A 185 10.97 8.93 -5.14
N HIS A 186 10.10 9.91 -5.31
CA HIS A 186 9.31 10.46 -4.22
C HIS A 186 8.14 9.53 -3.89
N GLY A 187 7.77 9.46 -2.61
CA GLY A 187 6.63 8.66 -2.13
C GLY A 187 5.29 9.35 -2.38
N GLY A 188 4.23 8.63 -2.05
CA GLY A 188 2.85 9.11 -2.10
C GLY A 188 2.09 8.71 -3.35
N ARG A 189 0.76 8.70 -3.21
CA ARG A 189 -0.16 8.24 -4.25
C ARG A 189 -0.08 9.06 -5.53
N GLN A 190 -0.03 10.39 -5.41
CA GLN A 190 0.03 11.28 -6.58
C GLN A 190 1.27 11.00 -7.45
N ALA A 191 2.45 10.86 -6.83
CA ALA A 191 3.67 10.51 -7.54
C ALA A 191 3.59 9.12 -8.20
N GLY A 192 2.92 8.16 -7.56
CA GLY A 192 2.64 6.84 -8.12
C GLY A 192 1.75 6.89 -9.35
N LEU A 193 0.65 7.65 -9.30
CA LEU A 193 -0.27 7.84 -10.42
C LEU A 193 0.41 8.52 -11.61
N GLU A 194 1.20 9.57 -11.37
CA GLU A 194 1.98 10.24 -12.42
C GLU A 194 2.98 9.27 -13.08
N ARG A 195 3.61 8.43 -12.28
CA ARG A 195 4.54 7.42 -12.77
C ARG A 195 3.83 6.36 -13.63
N LEU A 196 2.66 5.89 -13.20
CA LEU A 196 1.83 4.94 -13.94
C LEU A 196 1.31 5.55 -15.24
N SER A 197 0.71 6.77 -15.19
CA SER A 197 0.19 7.47 -16.36
C SER A 197 1.29 7.68 -17.42
N SER A 198 2.45 8.22 -17.02
CA SER A 198 3.55 8.44 -17.97
C SER A 198 4.08 7.13 -18.57
N PHE A 199 3.99 6.00 -17.85
CA PHE A 199 4.33 4.70 -18.40
C PHE A 199 3.31 4.24 -19.43
N LEU A 200 2.02 4.31 -19.13
CA LEU A 200 0.94 3.86 -20.01
C LEU A 200 0.78 4.75 -21.24
N GLU A 201 1.12 6.03 -21.16
CA GLU A 201 0.95 7.00 -22.24
C GLU A 201 2.18 7.09 -23.18
N THR A 202 3.40 7.04 -22.62
CA THR A 202 4.63 7.34 -23.38
C THR A 202 5.76 6.34 -23.15
N ARG A 203 6.24 6.17 -21.90
CA ARG A 203 7.49 5.45 -21.62
C ARG A 203 7.41 3.95 -21.89
N GLY A 204 6.22 3.36 -21.76
CA GLY A 204 6.00 1.92 -21.86
C GLY A 204 6.05 1.37 -23.27
N GLU A 205 6.01 2.18 -24.32
CA GLU A 205 6.01 1.71 -25.71
C GLU A 205 7.17 0.74 -26.02
N SER A 206 8.37 1.05 -25.55
CA SER A 206 9.56 0.24 -25.75
C SER A 206 9.92 -0.67 -24.57
N TYR A 207 9.05 -0.81 -23.57
CA TYR A 207 9.31 -1.53 -22.33
C TYR A 207 9.90 -2.92 -22.56
N ARG A 208 9.28 -3.74 -23.43
CA ARG A 208 9.73 -5.10 -23.71
C ARG A 208 11.18 -5.18 -24.14
N PHE A 209 11.65 -4.22 -24.91
CA PHE A 209 13.00 -4.21 -25.48
C PHE A 209 14.02 -3.49 -24.59
N SER A 210 13.55 -2.71 -23.63
CA SER A 210 14.39 -1.82 -22.82
C SER A 210 14.52 -2.28 -21.36
N MET A 211 13.63 -3.18 -20.89
CA MET A 211 13.53 -3.56 -19.47
C MET A 211 14.76 -4.27 -18.92
N SER A 212 15.50 -4.98 -19.76
CA SER A 212 16.69 -5.74 -19.35
C SER A 212 17.99 -4.94 -19.43
N SER A 213 17.96 -3.72 -19.95
CA SER A 213 19.14 -2.87 -20.06
C SER A 213 19.23 -1.89 -18.89
N PRO A 214 20.33 -1.90 -18.13
CA PRO A 214 20.52 -0.94 -17.04
C PRO A 214 20.58 0.52 -17.51
N VAL A 215 20.96 0.75 -18.76
CA VAL A 215 21.04 2.10 -19.35
C VAL A 215 19.65 2.67 -19.64
N THR A 216 18.71 1.85 -20.11
CA THR A 216 17.38 2.30 -20.56
C THR A 216 16.26 2.01 -19.55
N ALA A 217 16.44 1.07 -18.63
CA ALA A 217 15.41 0.64 -17.68
C ALA A 217 14.89 1.80 -16.83
N SER A 218 15.75 2.73 -16.41
CA SER A 218 15.36 3.88 -15.59
C SER A 218 14.33 4.79 -16.24
N SER A 219 14.38 4.92 -17.58
CA SER A 219 13.49 5.79 -18.37
C SER A 219 12.36 5.05 -19.07
N ARG A 220 12.44 3.72 -19.22
CA ARG A 220 11.47 2.93 -19.99
C ARG A 220 10.65 1.94 -19.18
N CYS A 221 11.11 1.55 -17.99
CA CYS A 221 10.32 0.72 -17.08
C CYS A 221 9.24 1.54 -16.35
N SER A 222 8.22 0.84 -15.86
CA SER A 222 7.11 1.49 -15.13
C SER A 222 7.57 2.24 -13.87
N ARG A 223 8.53 1.64 -13.14
CA ARG A 223 9.06 2.20 -11.88
C ARG A 223 7.99 2.36 -10.78
N ILE A 224 6.92 1.56 -10.85
CA ILE A 224 5.81 1.62 -9.87
C ILE A 224 6.00 0.69 -8.66
N SER A 225 7.02 -0.18 -8.67
CA SER A 225 7.22 -1.16 -7.60
C SER A 225 7.25 -0.57 -6.18
N PRO A 226 7.88 0.60 -5.89
CA PRO A 226 7.82 1.19 -4.57
C PRO A 226 6.40 1.57 -4.14
N TYR A 227 5.60 2.11 -5.07
CA TYR A 227 4.22 2.52 -4.80
C TYR A 227 3.28 1.33 -4.55
N LEU A 228 3.52 0.20 -5.22
CA LEU A 228 2.85 -1.05 -4.90
C LEU A 228 3.35 -1.63 -3.58
N ALA A 229 4.66 -1.56 -3.32
CA ALA A 229 5.27 -2.07 -2.10
C ALA A 229 4.76 -1.36 -0.84
N PHE A 230 4.58 -0.04 -0.88
CA PHE A 230 4.00 0.74 0.22
C PHE A 230 2.46 0.90 0.09
N GLY A 231 1.87 0.35 -0.96
CA GLY A 231 0.44 0.32 -1.17
C GLY A 231 -0.22 1.67 -1.46
N CYS A 232 0.56 2.65 -1.96
CA CYS A 232 0.02 3.92 -2.48
C CYS A 232 -0.81 3.71 -3.75
N LEU A 233 -0.47 2.68 -4.51
CA LEU A 233 -1.27 2.15 -5.62
C LEU A 233 -1.75 0.75 -5.26
N SER A 234 -2.99 0.41 -5.63
CA SER A 234 -3.45 -0.96 -5.53
C SER A 234 -3.01 -1.76 -6.78
N MET A 235 -2.82 -3.07 -6.61
CA MET A 235 -2.53 -3.95 -7.74
C MET A 235 -3.69 -3.96 -8.73
N ARG A 236 -4.93 -3.92 -8.23
CA ARG A 236 -6.16 -3.93 -9.03
C ARG A 236 -6.26 -2.70 -9.91
N GLU A 237 -6.04 -1.49 -9.37
CA GLU A 237 -6.10 -0.27 -10.19
C GLU A 237 -5.01 -0.23 -11.26
N VAL A 238 -3.81 -0.71 -10.96
CA VAL A 238 -2.72 -0.79 -11.95
C VAL A 238 -3.06 -1.77 -13.06
N TRP A 239 -3.57 -2.96 -12.71
CA TRP A 239 -3.98 -3.97 -13.68
C TRP A 239 -5.11 -3.46 -14.56
N GLN A 240 -6.16 -2.85 -13.98
CA GLN A 240 -7.28 -2.29 -14.73
C GLN A 240 -6.85 -1.15 -15.66
N ALA A 241 -5.99 -0.24 -15.19
CA ALA A 241 -5.43 0.82 -16.03
C ALA A 241 -4.63 0.26 -17.22
N CYS A 242 -3.85 -0.83 -17.00
CA CYS A 242 -3.15 -1.52 -18.07
C CYS A 242 -4.13 -2.12 -19.09
N ARG A 243 -5.17 -2.81 -18.62
CA ARG A 243 -6.20 -3.42 -19.48
C ARG A 243 -6.95 -2.38 -20.31
N THR A 244 -7.40 -1.30 -19.69
CA THR A 244 -8.04 -0.19 -20.40
C THR A 244 -7.12 0.39 -21.47
N ASN A 245 -5.83 0.56 -21.16
CA ASN A 245 -4.86 1.04 -22.13
C ASN A 245 -4.67 0.05 -23.32
N ILE A 246 -4.69 -1.26 -23.06
CA ILE A 246 -4.63 -2.29 -24.13
C ILE A 246 -5.86 -2.19 -25.05
N GLU A 247 -7.04 -1.97 -24.52
CA GLU A 247 -8.28 -1.84 -25.30
C GLU A 247 -8.23 -0.61 -26.20
N THR A 248 -7.73 0.53 -25.71
CA THR A 248 -7.58 1.77 -26.50
C THR A 248 -6.46 1.72 -27.54
N LEU A 249 -5.62 0.67 -27.56
CA LEU A 249 -4.59 0.53 -28.60
C LEU A 249 -5.16 0.42 -30.03
N ALA A 250 -6.42 0.05 -30.18
CA ALA A 250 -7.07 -0.01 -31.49
C ALA A 250 -7.06 1.36 -32.22
N ASP A 251 -7.11 2.45 -31.46
CA ASP A 251 -7.16 3.82 -31.95
C ASP A 251 -5.79 4.40 -32.29
N ARG A 252 -4.69 3.71 -31.95
CA ARG A 252 -3.33 4.16 -32.22
C ARG A 252 -2.87 3.77 -33.64
N PRO A 253 -1.90 4.50 -34.23
CA PRO A 253 -1.31 4.17 -35.52
C PRO A 253 -0.76 2.73 -35.53
N PRO A 254 -0.87 1.99 -36.67
CA PRO A 254 -0.47 0.58 -36.74
C PRO A 254 0.99 0.31 -36.34
N GLU A 255 1.91 1.21 -36.65
CA GLU A 255 3.33 1.11 -36.33
C GLU A 255 3.62 1.14 -34.83
N THR A 256 2.91 1.98 -34.08
CA THR A 256 3.08 2.08 -32.62
C THR A 256 2.26 1.01 -31.89
N ARG A 257 1.10 0.64 -32.43
CA ARG A 257 0.17 -0.36 -31.85
C ARG A 257 0.85 -1.70 -31.55
N ARG A 258 1.71 -2.18 -32.46
CA ARG A 258 2.41 -3.45 -32.27
C ARG A 258 3.40 -3.40 -31.11
N ALA A 259 4.21 -2.35 -31.02
CA ALA A 259 5.19 -2.15 -29.96
C ALA A 259 4.50 -2.06 -28.59
N TRP A 260 3.45 -1.25 -28.48
CA TRP A 260 2.63 -1.11 -27.28
C TRP A 260 2.00 -2.43 -26.84
N ARG A 261 1.35 -3.16 -27.77
CA ARG A 261 0.71 -4.44 -27.45
C ARG A 261 1.70 -5.45 -26.90
N GLN A 262 2.92 -5.51 -27.45
CA GLN A 262 3.96 -6.42 -26.96
C GLN A 262 4.51 -6.00 -25.60
N SER A 263 4.70 -4.71 -25.39
CA SER A 263 5.19 -4.16 -24.12
C SER A 263 4.19 -4.33 -22.99
N LEU A 264 2.91 -3.98 -23.21
CA LEU A 264 1.87 -4.13 -22.18
C LEU A 264 1.57 -5.58 -21.85
N LYS A 265 1.61 -6.51 -22.82
CA LYS A 265 1.53 -7.95 -22.55
C LYS A 265 2.70 -8.50 -21.73
N SER A 266 3.83 -7.83 -21.72
CA SER A 266 4.99 -8.22 -20.89
C SER A 266 4.95 -7.57 -19.52
N PHE A 267 4.10 -6.57 -19.34
CA PHE A 267 3.89 -5.85 -18.09
C PHE A 267 2.69 -6.41 -17.31
N ASP A 268 1.60 -6.79 -17.99
CA ASP A 268 0.40 -7.45 -17.48
C ASP A 268 0.71 -8.91 -17.04
#